data_3c349c49f5fc5655daabd04cf8b4bf07
#
_entry.id   3c349c49f5fc5655daabd04cf8b4bf07
#
_cell.length_a   1.000
_cell.length_b   1.000
_cell.length_c   1.000
_cell.angle_alpha   90.00
_cell.angle_beta   90.00
_cell.angle_gamma   90.00
#
_symmetry.space_group_name_H-M   'P 1'
#
loop_
_entity.id
_entity.type
_entity.pdbx_description
1 polymer ?
#
loop_
_entity_poly.entity_id
_entity_poly.type
_entity_poly.pdbx_seq_one_letter_code
_entity_poly.pdbx_strand_id
1 'polypeptide(L)'
;MPALHLFLPLCLTLALPAQESVRERELQTRIDKLEQRLAEIEAKLSLLAPITAPKAPENAPPAPSAVLKEAEPNPYRNTTFNATLDGYYAFNFNRPFDGNNQLRAFDQSHNSFSLNQAALVLERAPNLDAGRRFGGRLDLQFGQATQTLQGSRANENRPEIYRAIFQAYGTFIVPLGSGLQADFGKFASSLGYENNYTKDQMNYSRSYWFNYLPFYHFGFRNTYNFNSKLTAQYWLVNGSNQSEDFNGFKTQAFLLIAKPIKTVTWNATYYVGQEGRAPLADPGRFHVFDTYINWSPANGKWTAALEADYTINRNNTHEAPARVDGGAAYLQYQATPKFAFAGRFELLHDRAGIFSEKAQTLKEFTLTGTRTFADGFQAKLEYRRDFSNLPYFATGKRNQDTATLGLIWWFGGKTGAW
;
A
#
# COMPACT_ATOMS: atom_id res chain seq x y z
N MET A 1 -4.14 51.95 -29.22
CA MET A 1 -3.82 52.88 -28.11
C MET A 1 -4.92 52.75 -27.06
N PRO A 2 -4.62 52.62 -25.76
CA PRO A 2 -3.34 52.55 -25.06
C PRO A 2 -3.03 51.20 -24.35
N ALA A 3 -1.75 51.08 -23.98
CA ALA A 3 -1.16 49.96 -23.27
C ALA A 3 -1.55 49.94 -21.79
N LEU A 4 -1.77 48.75 -21.25
CA LEU A 4 -1.94 48.51 -19.81
C LEU A 4 -0.64 47.88 -19.28
N HIS A 5 0.10 48.65 -18.48
CA HIS A 5 1.29 48.21 -17.79
C HIS A 5 0.95 47.28 -16.62
N LEU A 6 1.48 46.07 -16.63
CA LEU A 6 1.47 45.14 -15.48
C LEU A 6 2.62 45.57 -14.54
N PHE A 7 2.31 46.12 -13.37
CA PHE A 7 3.24 46.24 -12.25
C PHE A 7 3.16 44.97 -11.40
N LEU A 8 4.26 44.22 -11.38
CA LEU A 8 4.51 43.17 -10.40
C LEU A 8 5.37 43.76 -9.28
N PRO A 9 4.98 43.68 -8.00
CA PRO A 9 5.89 44.10 -6.95
C PRO A 9 6.90 43.00 -6.65
N LEU A 10 8.15 43.30 -6.90
CA LEU A 10 9.35 42.58 -6.49
C LEU A 10 9.64 42.90 -5.04
N CYS A 11 9.14 42.15 -4.07
CA CYS A 11 9.52 42.28 -2.66
C CYS A 11 9.37 40.93 -1.96
N LEU A 12 10.39 40.08 -2.08
CA LEU A 12 10.63 38.97 -1.11
C LEU A 12 12.02 38.34 -1.30
N THR A 13 13.08 39.11 -1.04
CA THR A 13 14.41 38.49 -0.86
C THR A 13 15.26 39.41 -0.01
N LEU A 14 15.17 39.34 1.33
CA LEU A 14 16.22 39.87 2.23
C LEU A 14 16.07 39.47 3.73
N ALA A 15 15.33 38.43 4.10
CA ALA A 15 15.17 38.10 5.52
C ALA A 15 15.69 36.72 5.94
N LEU A 16 16.27 35.90 5.05
CA LEU A 16 16.63 34.50 5.36
C LEU A 16 18.02 34.27 6.01
N PRO A 17 19.09 35.04 5.80
CA PRO A 17 20.38 34.71 6.41
C PRO A 17 20.49 35.01 7.91
N ALA A 18 19.73 35.99 8.43
CA ALA A 18 19.84 36.38 9.84
C ALA A 18 19.12 35.43 10.81
N GLN A 19 18.08 34.80 10.37
CA GLN A 19 17.29 33.90 11.20
C GLN A 19 17.90 32.48 11.31
N GLU A 20 18.58 32.03 10.27
CA GLU A 20 19.34 30.77 10.29
C GLU A 20 20.55 30.87 11.25
N SER A 21 21.28 31.97 11.26
CA SER A 21 22.44 32.18 12.16
C SER A 21 22.04 32.25 13.64
N VAL A 22 20.88 32.77 13.97
CA VAL A 22 20.36 32.80 15.35
C VAL A 22 19.99 31.40 15.81
N ARG A 23 19.32 30.62 14.98
CA ARG A 23 18.93 29.23 15.28
C ARG A 23 20.15 28.30 15.42
N GLU A 24 21.16 28.49 14.61
CA GLU A 24 22.42 27.75 14.73
C GLU A 24 23.14 28.05 16.06
N ARG A 25 23.19 29.29 16.49
CA ARG A 25 23.75 29.67 17.80
C ARG A 25 22.96 29.08 18.96
N GLU A 26 21.63 29.08 18.89
CA GLU A 26 20.79 28.43 19.91
C GLU A 26 21.03 26.90 19.97
N LEU A 27 21.16 26.25 18.83
CA LEU A 27 21.47 24.83 18.76
C LEU A 27 22.85 24.53 19.31
N GLN A 28 23.87 25.35 18.96
CA GLN A 28 25.22 25.20 19.49
C GLN A 28 25.24 25.34 21.02
N THR A 29 24.56 26.34 21.56
CA THR A 29 24.43 26.56 23.00
C THR A 29 23.78 25.38 23.70
N ARG A 30 22.79 24.72 23.05
CA ARG A 30 22.15 23.49 23.58
C ARG A 30 23.07 22.29 23.54
N ILE A 31 23.87 22.14 22.50
CA ILE A 31 24.88 21.08 22.37
C ILE A 31 25.91 21.24 23.49
N ASP A 32 26.50 22.39 23.66
CA ASP A 32 27.50 22.67 24.69
C ASP A 32 26.96 22.37 26.10
N LYS A 33 25.69 22.69 26.36
CA LYS A 33 25.03 22.42 27.65
C LYS A 33 24.74 20.93 27.86
N LEU A 34 24.48 20.18 26.81
CA LEU A 34 24.30 18.73 26.88
C LEU A 34 25.62 18.01 27.10
N GLU A 35 26.68 18.45 26.43
CA GLU A 35 28.03 17.91 26.62
C GLU A 35 28.53 18.16 28.04
N GLN A 36 28.28 19.35 28.59
CA GLN A 36 28.61 19.65 29.99
C GLN A 36 27.85 18.73 30.96
N ARG A 37 26.55 18.48 30.75
CA ARG A 37 25.77 17.56 31.55
C ARG A 37 26.26 16.11 31.42
N LEU A 38 26.67 15.69 30.23
CA LEU A 38 27.24 14.36 29.99
C LEU A 38 28.53 14.18 30.80
N ALA A 39 29.43 15.16 30.74
CA ALA A 39 30.68 15.14 31.53
C ALA A 39 30.43 15.12 33.07
N GLU A 40 29.40 15.85 33.53
CA GLU A 40 29.00 15.81 34.97
C GLU A 40 28.48 14.43 35.39
N ILE A 41 27.71 13.78 34.51
CA ILE A 41 27.19 12.42 34.78
C ILE A 41 28.32 11.38 34.76
N GLU A 42 29.22 11.48 33.81
CA GLU A 42 30.38 10.60 33.72
C GLU A 42 31.32 10.77 34.94
N ALA A 43 31.53 12.00 35.39
CA ALA A 43 32.28 12.28 36.61
C ALA A 43 31.60 11.71 37.87
N LYS A 44 30.27 11.78 37.95
CA LYS A 44 29.50 11.17 39.06
C LYS A 44 29.54 9.64 38.99
N LEU A 45 29.48 9.04 37.82
CA LEU A 45 29.61 7.60 37.60
C LEU A 45 31.00 7.09 37.98
N SER A 46 32.05 7.83 37.67
CA SER A 46 33.43 7.47 38.05
C SER A 46 33.69 7.54 39.56
N LEU A 47 32.98 8.41 40.28
CA LEU A 47 33.01 8.46 41.76
C LEU A 47 32.20 7.32 42.40
N LEU A 48 31.34 6.62 41.67
CA LEU A 48 30.59 5.43 42.06
C LEU A 48 31.34 4.12 41.70
N ALA A 49 32.61 4.18 41.31
CA ALA A 49 33.44 3.02 41.00
C ALA A 49 33.69 2.15 42.26
N PRO A 50 33.92 0.86 42.12
CA PRO A 50 33.30 -0.22 42.90
C PRO A 50 33.76 -0.21 44.33
N ILE A 51 32.83 -0.25 45.26
CA ILE A 51 33.04 -0.77 46.59
C ILE A 51 33.46 -2.23 46.38
N THR A 52 34.74 -2.52 46.53
CA THR A 52 35.24 -3.89 46.56
C THR A 52 34.49 -4.65 47.65
N ALA A 53 33.65 -5.57 47.23
CA ALA A 53 32.93 -6.46 48.15
C ALA A 53 33.95 -7.21 49.06
N PRO A 54 33.71 -7.25 50.36
CA PRO A 54 34.55 -8.06 51.26
C PRO A 54 34.48 -9.54 50.81
N LYS A 55 35.64 -10.19 50.72
CA LYS A 55 35.79 -11.61 50.40
C LYS A 55 34.91 -12.43 51.35
N ALA A 56 33.89 -13.08 50.82
CA ALA A 56 32.96 -13.91 51.58
C ALA A 56 33.71 -15.11 52.19
N PRO A 57 33.37 -15.56 53.41
CA PRO A 57 33.98 -16.77 54.03
C PRO A 57 33.54 -17.98 53.17
N GLU A 58 34.50 -18.91 53.06
CA GLU A 58 34.52 -20.10 52.18
C GLU A 58 33.47 -21.18 52.49
N ASN A 59 32.51 -20.94 53.39
CA ASN A 59 31.49 -21.90 53.82
C ASN A 59 30.10 -21.31 54.04
N ALA A 60 29.69 -20.30 53.24
CA ALA A 60 28.33 -19.83 53.28
C ALA A 60 27.47 -20.65 52.27
N PRO A 61 26.25 -21.10 52.65
CA PRO A 61 25.34 -21.72 51.69
C PRO A 61 25.04 -20.73 50.54
N PRO A 62 24.86 -21.24 49.29
CA PRO A 62 24.62 -20.36 48.16
C PRO A 62 23.40 -19.46 48.44
N ALA A 63 23.63 -18.16 48.39
CA ALA A 63 22.55 -17.18 48.47
C ALA A 63 21.53 -17.51 47.35
N PRO A 64 20.22 -17.44 47.64
CA PRO A 64 19.23 -17.63 46.61
C PRO A 64 19.53 -16.64 45.48
N SER A 65 19.81 -17.18 44.29
CA SER A 65 19.96 -16.37 43.07
C SER A 65 18.80 -15.41 43.01
N ALA A 66 19.09 -14.12 43.18
CA ALA A 66 18.08 -13.09 42.87
C ALA A 66 17.69 -13.34 41.42
N VAL A 67 16.54 -13.96 41.23
CA VAL A 67 15.88 -14.01 39.92
C VAL A 67 15.73 -12.55 39.52
N LEU A 68 16.62 -12.10 38.63
CA LEU A 68 16.44 -10.81 37.97
C LEU A 68 15.02 -10.87 37.44
N LYS A 69 14.09 -10.11 38.06
CA LYS A 69 12.75 -9.95 37.54
C LYS A 69 12.94 -9.49 36.11
N GLU A 70 12.67 -10.37 35.15
CA GLU A 70 12.68 -10.04 33.76
C GLU A 70 11.82 -8.79 33.65
N ALA A 71 12.42 -7.70 33.16
CA ALA A 71 11.68 -6.44 33.01
C ALA A 71 10.43 -6.77 32.18
N GLU A 72 9.24 -6.47 32.72
CA GLU A 72 7.95 -6.69 32.08
C GLU A 72 8.09 -6.32 30.60
N PRO A 73 7.82 -7.25 29.68
CA PRO A 73 8.08 -7.02 28.26
C PRO A 73 7.24 -5.83 27.82
N ASN A 74 7.89 -4.72 27.48
CA ASN A 74 7.20 -3.55 26.95
C ASN A 74 6.42 -3.98 25.69
N PRO A 75 5.08 -4.07 25.74
CA PRO A 75 4.27 -4.60 24.63
C PRO A 75 4.38 -3.74 23.37
N TYR A 76 4.81 -2.48 23.49
CA TYR A 76 5.00 -1.56 22.37
C TYR A 76 6.37 -1.68 21.73
N ARG A 77 7.32 -2.36 22.35
CA ARG A 77 8.66 -2.55 21.80
C ARG A 77 8.57 -3.38 20.52
N ASN A 78 9.12 -2.84 19.42
CA ASN A 78 9.06 -3.40 18.06
C ASN A 78 7.67 -3.38 17.39
N THR A 79 6.78 -2.50 17.83
CA THR A 79 5.56 -2.15 17.11
C THR A 79 5.82 -0.86 16.33
N THR A 80 5.58 -0.87 15.03
CA THR A 80 5.64 0.33 14.20
C THR A 80 4.26 0.97 14.11
N PHE A 81 4.24 2.29 14.25
CA PHE A 81 3.06 3.12 14.01
C PHE A 81 3.33 3.98 12.80
N ASN A 82 2.43 3.97 11.82
CA ASN A 82 2.54 4.74 10.60
C ASN A 82 1.20 5.39 10.27
N ALA A 83 1.25 6.56 9.63
CA ALA A 83 0.06 7.25 9.17
C ALA A 83 0.28 7.90 7.81
N THR A 84 -0.77 7.99 7.02
CA THR A 84 -0.77 8.73 5.75
C THR A 84 -2.05 9.53 5.59
N LEU A 85 -1.91 10.71 4.97
CA LEU A 85 -3.00 11.56 4.50
C LEU A 85 -2.77 11.78 3.01
N ASP A 86 -3.79 11.54 2.21
CA ASP A 86 -3.77 11.69 0.75
C ASP A 86 -5.01 12.44 0.31
N GLY A 87 -4.80 13.64 -0.19
CA GLY A 87 -5.84 14.47 -0.78
C GLY A 87 -5.52 14.84 -2.22
N TYR A 88 -6.54 15.16 -2.99
CA TYR A 88 -6.37 15.52 -4.39
C TYR A 88 -7.37 16.55 -4.89
N TYR A 89 -7.03 17.13 -6.03
CA TYR A 89 -7.94 17.85 -6.91
C TYR A 89 -7.80 17.27 -8.31
N ALA A 90 -8.90 16.83 -8.92
CA ALA A 90 -8.92 16.32 -10.29
C ALA A 90 -9.89 17.13 -11.17
N PHE A 91 -9.45 17.49 -12.37
CA PHE A 91 -10.27 18.13 -13.38
C PHE A 91 -10.44 17.22 -14.58
N ASN A 92 -11.70 16.86 -14.86
CA ASN A 92 -12.10 16.07 -16.04
C ASN A 92 -12.57 17.00 -17.16
N PHE A 93 -11.88 16.96 -18.29
CA PHE A 93 -12.19 17.84 -19.42
C PHE A 93 -13.54 17.54 -20.09
N ASN A 94 -14.15 16.38 -19.81
CA ASN A 94 -15.51 16.08 -20.22
C ASN A 94 -16.57 16.77 -19.37
N ARG A 95 -16.22 17.28 -18.17
CA ARG A 95 -17.13 17.95 -17.23
C ARG A 95 -18.35 17.09 -16.94
N PRO A 96 -18.21 15.89 -16.35
CA PRO A 96 -19.32 15.02 -16.04
C PRO A 96 -20.34 15.73 -15.14
N PHE A 97 -21.62 15.63 -15.49
CA PHE A 97 -22.71 16.32 -14.78
C PHE A 97 -22.87 15.80 -13.33
N ASP A 98 -22.62 14.51 -13.14
CA ASP A 98 -22.68 13.84 -11.83
C ASP A 98 -21.44 14.11 -10.96
N GLY A 99 -20.46 14.86 -11.47
CA GLY A 99 -19.21 15.16 -10.76
C GLY A 99 -18.25 13.99 -10.62
N ASN A 100 -18.47 12.86 -11.33
CA ASN A 100 -17.68 11.64 -11.16
C ASN A 100 -16.81 11.33 -12.38
N ASN A 101 -15.56 10.95 -12.11
CA ASN A 101 -14.67 10.34 -13.08
C ASN A 101 -15.01 8.86 -13.20
N GLN A 102 -15.32 8.41 -14.41
CA GLN A 102 -15.77 7.04 -14.64
C GLN A 102 -14.60 6.05 -14.60
N LEU A 103 -14.87 4.84 -14.10
CA LEU A 103 -13.93 3.72 -14.00
C LEU A 103 -12.66 4.04 -13.16
N ARG A 104 -12.81 4.88 -12.14
CA ARG A 104 -11.74 5.25 -11.21
C ARG A 104 -11.92 4.54 -9.88
N ALA A 105 -10.83 3.94 -9.39
CA ALA A 105 -10.81 3.36 -8.06
C ALA A 105 -10.64 4.44 -6.98
N PHE A 106 -9.75 5.40 -7.23
CA PHE A 106 -9.47 6.54 -6.37
C PHE A 106 -9.90 7.83 -7.07
N ASP A 107 -9.22 8.85 -7.21
CA ASP A 107 -9.49 10.12 -7.95
C ASP A 107 -10.90 10.22 -8.63
N GLN A 108 -11.95 9.83 -7.90
CA GLN A 108 -13.32 9.71 -8.42
C GLN A 108 -13.98 11.06 -8.66
N SER A 109 -13.70 12.07 -7.85
CA SER A 109 -14.39 13.35 -7.90
C SER A 109 -13.79 14.29 -8.95
N HIS A 110 -14.66 14.85 -9.80
CA HIS A 110 -14.33 15.90 -10.73
C HIS A 110 -14.50 17.28 -10.09
N ASN A 111 -13.55 18.19 -10.32
CA ASN A 111 -13.58 19.59 -9.91
C ASN A 111 -13.87 19.79 -8.41
N SER A 112 -13.27 18.96 -7.59
CA SER A 112 -13.44 18.95 -6.13
C SER A 112 -12.12 18.70 -5.43
N PHE A 113 -11.88 19.40 -4.32
CA PHE A 113 -10.85 19.00 -3.37
C PHE A 113 -11.38 17.86 -2.53
N SER A 114 -10.69 16.75 -2.54
CA SER A 114 -11.20 15.50 -1.96
C SER A 114 -10.14 14.80 -1.12
N LEU A 115 -10.58 14.21 -0.01
CA LEU A 115 -9.76 13.32 0.81
C LEU A 115 -9.88 11.89 0.25
N ASN A 116 -8.80 11.41 -0.36
CA ASN A 116 -8.73 10.05 -0.90
C ASN A 116 -8.49 9.04 0.23
N GLN A 117 -7.40 9.20 0.99
CA GLN A 117 -7.02 8.29 2.08
C GLN A 117 -6.57 9.07 3.32
N ALA A 118 -7.07 8.64 4.48
CA ALA A 118 -6.49 8.92 5.78
C ALA A 118 -6.32 7.58 6.49
N ALA A 119 -5.08 7.10 6.64
CA ALA A 119 -4.83 5.76 7.15
C ALA A 119 -3.87 5.74 8.33
N LEU A 120 -4.13 4.79 9.24
CA LEU A 120 -3.26 4.43 10.34
C LEU A 120 -2.85 2.97 10.18
N VAL A 121 -1.56 2.67 10.29
CA VAL A 121 -1.00 1.33 10.16
C VAL A 121 -0.21 0.99 11.41
N LEU A 122 -0.68 0.00 12.15
CA LEU A 122 0.00 -0.60 13.28
C LEU A 122 0.53 -1.98 12.85
N GLU A 123 1.82 -2.20 13.00
CA GLU A 123 2.43 -3.48 12.62
C GLU A 123 3.45 -3.94 13.67
N ARG A 124 3.33 -5.18 14.09
CA ARG A 124 4.32 -5.89 14.87
C ARG A 124 4.68 -7.17 14.16
N ALA A 125 5.80 -7.16 13.45
CA ALA A 125 6.28 -8.35 12.75
C ALA A 125 6.80 -9.42 13.73
N PRO A 126 6.65 -10.73 13.44
CA PRO A 126 7.40 -11.77 14.12
C PRO A 126 8.91 -11.49 14.07
N ASN A 127 9.63 -11.94 15.09
CA ASN A 127 11.09 -11.84 15.15
C ASN A 127 11.65 -13.10 15.80
N LEU A 128 12.13 -14.03 14.98
CA LEU A 128 12.62 -15.32 15.43
C LEU A 128 13.93 -15.20 16.23
N ASP A 129 14.78 -14.23 15.90
CA ASP A 129 16.05 -14.00 16.63
C ASP A 129 15.77 -13.57 18.08
N ALA A 130 14.65 -12.88 18.31
CA ALA A 130 14.16 -12.51 19.63
C ALA A 130 13.19 -13.54 20.23
N GLY A 131 13.11 -14.75 19.69
CA GLY A 131 12.22 -15.82 20.15
C GLY A 131 10.73 -15.57 19.91
N ARG A 132 10.38 -14.54 19.14
CA ARG A 132 8.99 -14.10 18.95
C ARG A 132 8.41 -14.60 17.64
N ARG A 133 7.48 -15.55 17.72
CA ARG A 133 6.80 -16.16 16.56
C ARG A 133 5.49 -15.49 16.19
N PHE A 134 4.90 -14.71 17.10
CA PHE A 134 3.64 -14.03 16.88
C PHE A 134 3.86 -12.59 16.41
N GLY A 135 3.03 -12.17 15.48
CA GLY A 135 2.92 -10.82 14.97
C GLY A 135 1.49 -10.46 14.66
N GLY A 136 1.29 -9.29 14.09
CA GLY A 136 -0.02 -8.85 13.62
C GLY A 136 0.06 -7.48 12.98
N ARG A 137 -1.00 -7.16 12.22
CA ARG A 137 -1.14 -5.89 11.54
C ARG A 137 -2.58 -5.42 11.60
N LEU A 138 -2.75 -4.11 11.81
CA LEU A 138 -4.03 -3.41 11.75
C LEU A 138 -3.85 -2.16 10.90
N ASP A 139 -4.59 -2.08 9.80
CA ASP A 139 -4.69 -0.90 8.93
C ASP A 139 -6.10 -0.35 9.02
N LEU A 140 -6.23 0.84 9.61
CA LEU A 140 -7.47 1.62 9.57
C LEU A 140 -7.36 2.64 8.45
N GLN A 141 -8.41 2.74 7.63
CA GLN A 141 -8.45 3.65 6.48
C GLN A 141 -9.80 4.35 6.39
N PHE A 142 -9.76 5.65 6.10
CA PHE A 142 -10.90 6.52 5.89
C PHE A 142 -10.72 7.31 4.60
N GLY A 143 -11.78 7.96 4.11
CA GLY A 143 -11.77 8.73 2.87
C GLY A 143 -12.44 8.00 1.71
N GLN A 144 -12.42 8.61 0.51
CA GLN A 144 -13.12 8.09 -0.68
C GLN A 144 -12.64 6.69 -1.09
N ALA A 145 -11.36 6.37 -0.92
CA ALA A 145 -10.80 5.06 -1.24
C ALA A 145 -11.54 3.92 -0.54
N THR A 146 -12.05 4.14 0.70
CA THR A 146 -12.79 3.10 1.43
C THR A 146 -14.12 2.76 0.77
N GLN A 147 -14.74 3.68 0.05
CA GLN A 147 -15.98 3.41 -0.66
C GLN A 147 -15.74 2.43 -1.81
N THR A 148 -14.69 2.63 -2.59
CA THR A 148 -14.31 1.70 -3.67
C THR A 148 -13.89 0.35 -3.12
N LEU A 149 -12.97 0.34 -2.16
CA LEU A 149 -12.38 -0.90 -1.67
C LEU A 149 -13.37 -1.77 -0.89
N GLN A 150 -14.27 -1.15 -0.11
CA GLN A 150 -15.02 -1.86 0.92
C GLN A 150 -16.50 -1.48 0.99
N GLY A 151 -16.97 -0.62 0.09
CA GLY A 151 -18.31 -0.03 0.14
C GLY A 151 -19.40 -0.82 -0.58
N SER A 152 -19.07 -1.88 -1.31
CA SER A 152 -20.02 -2.59 -2.17
C SER A 152 -20.76 -3.69 -1.41
N ARG A 153 -22.10 -3.60 -1.37
CA ARG A 153 -22.96 -4.71 -0.90
C ARG A 153 -22.99 -5.91 -1.83
N ALA A 154 -22.48 -5.78 -3.04
CA ALA A 154 -22.35 -6.92 -3.94
C ALA A 154 -21.35 -7.96 -3.40
N ASN A 155 -20.30 -7.49 -2.74
CA ASN A 155 -19.20 -8.34 -2.25
C ASN A 155 -19.15 -8.45 -0.73
N GLU A 156 -19.71 -7.50 0.01
CA GLU A 156 -19.66 -7.43 1.46
C GLU A 156 -21.07 -7.39 2.07
N ASN A 157 -21.37 -8.29 3.00
CA ASN A 157 -22.69 -8.35 3.63
C ASN A 157 -22.99 -7.10 4.47
N ARG A 158 -21.99 -6.62 5.18
CA ARG A 158 -22.08 -5.49 6.10
C ARG A 158 -20.93 -4.50 5.86
N PRO A 159 -20.91 -3.82 4.69
CA PRO A 159 -19.80 -2.95 4.31
C PRO A 159 -19.55 -1.81 5.30
N GLU A 160 -20.59 -1.29 5.94
CA GLU A 160 -20.52 -0.22 6.94
C GLU A 160 -19.71 -0.61 8.19
N ILE A 161 -19.72 -1.90 8.58
CA ILE A 161 -18.98 -2.39 9.75
C ILE A 161 -17.49 -2.52 9.42
N TYR A 162 -17.16 -2.98 8.21
CA TYR A 162 -15.79 -3.30 7.82
C TYR A 162 -15.10 -2.19 7.03
N ARG A 163 -15.81 -1.14 6.63
CA ARG A 163 -15.32 -0.09 5.72
C ARG A 163 -14.03 0.56 6.19
N ALA A 164 -13.88 0.81 7.48
CA ALA A 164 -12.69 1.44 8.02
C ALA A 164 -11.52 0.48 8.27
N ILE A 165 -11.75 -0.84 8.19
CA ILE A 165 -10.73 -1.86 8.47
C ILE A 165 -10.22 -2.39 7.13
N PHE A 166 -9.09 -1.86 6.66
CA PHE A 166 -8.49 -2.35 5.41
C PHE A 166 -7.75 -3.68 5.63
N GLN A 167 -6.94 -3.78 6.68
CA GLN A 167 -6.30 -5.01 7.10
C GLN A 167 -6.43 -5.20 8.62
N ALA A 168 -6.66 -6.43 9.07
CA ALA A 168 -6.63 -6.82 10.46
C ALA A 168 -6.33 -8.32 10.54
N TYR A 169 -5.07 -8.69 10.75
CA TYR A 169 -4.67 -10.09 10.80
C TYR A 169 -3.57 -10.34 11.85
N GLY A 170 -3.59 -11.55 12.39
CA GLY A 170 -2.51 -12.10 13.20
C GLY A 170 -1.60 -12.98 12.36
N THR A 171 -0.33 -13.01 12.71
CA THR A 171 0.71 -13.84 12.07
C THR A 171 1.31 -14.79 13.09
N PHE A 172 1.51 -16.04 12.69
CA PHE A 172 2.30 -17.03 13.45
C PHE A 172 3.31 -17.71 12.54
N ILE A 173 4.56 -17.81 13.01
CA ILE A 173 5.60 -18.57 12.31
C ILE A 173 5.64 -19.99 12.86
N VAL A 174 5.05 -20.93 12.10
CA VAL A 174 5.09 -22.35 12.41
C VAL A 174 6.54 -22.86 12.25
N PRO A 175 7.08 -23.66 13.20
CA PRO A 175 8.45 -24.18 13.12
C PRO A 175 8.55 -25.36 12.13
N LEU A 176 8.30 -25.11 10.85
CA LEU A 176 8.38 -26.07 9.76
C LEU A 176 9.43 -25.58 8.74
N GLY A 177 10.50 -26.31 8.56
CA GLY A 177 11.60 -25.97 7.65
C GLY A 177 12.17 -24.58 7.93
N SER A 178 12.19 -23.70 6.94
CA SER A 178 12.63 -22.30 7.09
C SER A 178 11.65 -21.41 7.87
N GLY A 179 10.53 -21.93 8.32
CA GLY A 179 9.43 -21.22 8.97
C GLY A 179 8.25 -21.00 8.00
N LEU A 180 7.14 -21.68 8.25
CA LEU A 180 5.89 -21.42 7.53
C LEU A 180 5.15 -20.26 8.21
N GLN A 181 5.02 -19.12 7.53
CA GLN A 181 4.21 -18.02 8.02
C GLN A 181 2.75 -18.31 7.75
N ALA A 182 1.94 -18.33 8.81
CA ALA A 182 0.49 -18.44 8.74
C ALA A 182 -0.13 -17.13 9.22
N ASP A 183 -0.82 -16.43 8.34
CA ASP A 183 -1.64 -15.27 8.64
C ASP A 183 -3.10 -15.69 8.72
N PHE A 184 -3.83 -15.14 9.69
CA PHE A 184 -5.28 -15.29 9.80
C PHE A 184 -5.95 -13.96 10.06
N GLY A 185 -6.96 -13.62 9.27
CA GLY A 185 -7.74 -12.40 9.36
C GLY A 185 -7.99 -11.75 8.00
N LYS A 186 -8.20 -10.43 8.01
CA LYS A 186 -8.40 -9.61 6.82
C LYS A 186 -7.05 -9.08 6.33
N PHE A 187 -6.69 -9.36 5.09
CA PHE A 187 -5.43 -8.93 4.49
C PHE A 187 -5.63 -8.42 3.06
N ALA A 188 -4.76 -7.50 2.64
CA ALA A 188 -4.75 -6.98 1.28
C ALA A 188 -4.48 -8.09 0.26
N SER A 189 -5.15 -8.02 -0.88
CA SER A 189 -4.87 -8.89 -2.02
C SER A 189 -3.44 -8.67 -2.53
N SER A 190 -2.85 -9.72 -3.10
CA SER A 190 -1.59 -9.64 -3.86
C SER A 190 -1.82 -9.87 -5.35
N LEU A 191 -3.06 -9.84 -5.81
CA LEU A 191 -3.43 -9.82 -7.22
C LEU A 191 -3.19 -8.42 -7.77
N GLY A 192 -2.57 -8.35 -8.95
CA GLY A 192 -2.18 -7.11 -9.61
C GLY A 192 -0.87 -6.50 -9.09
N TYR A 193 -0.30 -5.61 -9.90
CA TYR A 193 0.96 -4.93 -9.60
C TYR A 193 0.79 -3.76 -8.63
N GLU A 194 -0.29 -2.99 -8.77
CA GLU A 194 -0.55 -1.82 -7.94
C GLU A 194 -1.09 -2.21 -6.55
N ASN A 195 -0.84 -1.37 -5.56
CA ASN A 195 -1.34 -1.56 -4.20
C ASN A 195 -2.15 -0.36 -3.68
N ASN A 196 -2.63 -0.46 -2.43
CA ASN A 196 -3.55 0.49 -1.83
C ASN A 196 -2.95 1.89 -1.58
N TYR A 197 -1.72 1.99 -1.05
CA TYR A 197 -1.21 3.28 -0.56
C TYR A 197 -0.60 4.12 -1.67
N THR A 198 -1.15 5.33 -1.93
CA THR A 198 -0.75 6.22 -3.01
C THR A 198 0.71 6.68 -2.90
N LYS A 199 1.25 6.77 -1.68
CA LYS A 199 2.67 7.12 -1.47
C LYS A 199 3.64 6.12 -2.11
N ASP A 200 3.22 4.86 -2.26
CA ASP A 200 4.03 3.75 -2.76
C ASP A 200 3.82 3.48 -4.27
N GLN A 201 2.95 4.23 -4.93
CA GLN A 201 2.63 4.04 -6.34
C GLN A 201 3.43 4.95 -7.25
N MET A 202 3.68 4.49 -8.48
CA MET A 202 4.31 5.30 -9.52
C MET A 202 3.38 6.44 -9.96
N ASN A 203 2.11 6.14 -10.19
CA ASN A 203 1.06 7.06 -10.60
C ASN A 203 0.16 7.47 -9.41
N TYR A 204 -0.61 8.55 -9.56
CA TYR A 204 -1.61 8.93 -8.56
C TYR A 204 -2.88 8.08 -8.71
N SER A 205 -3.45 8.07 -9.90
CA SER A 205 -4.60 7.21 -10.22
C SER A 205 -4.19 5.74 -10.26
N ARG A 206 -5.19 4.86 -10.11
CA ARG A 206 -5.01 3.42 -10.23
C ARG A 206 -5.42 2.93 -11.61
N SER A 207 -4.84 1.81 -12.03
CA SER A 207 -5.19 1.09 -13.26
C SER A 207 -6.64 0.58 -13.22
N TYR A 208 -7.18 0.20 -14.37
CA TYR A 208 -8.43 -0.56 -14.46
C TYR A 208 -8.28 -1.92 -13.78
N TRP A 209 -7.08 -2.55 -13.91
CA TRP A 209 -6.81 -3.84 -13.29
C TRP A 209 -6.85 -3.75 -11.78
N PHE A 210 -6.25 -2.73 -11.17
CA PHE A 210 -6.42 -2.50 -9.74
C PHE A 210 -7.90 -2.35 -9.34
N ASN A 211 -8.71 -1.64 -10.15
CA ASN A 211 -10.12 -1.43 -9.86
C ASN A 211 -10.98 -2.68 -10.05
N TYR A 212 -10.56 -3.61 -10.92
CA TYR A 212 -11.29 -4.83 -11.26
C TYR A 212 -10.90 -6.02 -10.39
N LEU A 213 -9.63 -6.19 -10.04
CA LEU A 213 -9.13 -7.29 -9.21
C LEU A 213 -9.56 -7.13 -7.75
N PRO A 214 -9.60 -8.23 -6.97
CA PRO A 214 -9.91 -8.17 -5.55
C PRO A 214 -8.96 -7.29 -4.75
N PHE A 215 -9.49 -6.47 -3.84
CA PHE A 215 -8.70 -5.59 -2.98
C PHE A 215 -8.23 -6.26 -1.69
N TYR A 216 -9.04 -7.17 -1.14
CA TYR A 216 -8.75 -7.85 0.12
C TYR A 216 -9.45 -9.21 0.20
N HIS A 217 -8.98 -10.00 1.15
CA HIS A 217 -9.54 -11.30 1.50
C HIS A 217 -9.60 -11.45 3.01
N PHE A 218 -10.46 -12.35 3.50
CA PHE A 218 -10.49 -12.76 4.89
C PHE A 218 -10.36 -14.29 4.97
N GLY A 219 -9.41 -14.77 5.74
CA GLY A 219 -9.14 -16.19 5.91
C GLY A 219 -7.70 -16.50 6.27
N PHE A 220 -7.19 -17.60 5.78
CA PHE A 220 -5.79 -18.01 5.95
C PHE A 220 -4.96 -17.65 4.73
N ARG A 221 -3.77 -17.08 4.97
CA ARG A 221 -2.70 -16.91 4.00
C ARG A 221 -1.45 -17.58 4.55
N ASN A 222 -0.99 -18.62 3.88
CA ASN A 222 0.20 -19.36 4.25
C ASN A 222 1.34 -19.01 3.28
N THR A 223 2.49 -18.61 3.81
CA THR A 223 3.67 -18.22 3.02
C THR A 223 4.86 -19.07 3.42
N TYR A 224 5.49 -19.69 2.44
CA TYR A 224 6.70 -20.49 2.64
C TYR A 224 7.84 -20.00 1.74
N ASN A 225 8.94 -19.61 2.36
CA ASN A 225 10.17 -19.21 1.67
C ASN A 225 11.06 -20.44 1.49
N PHE A 226 11.11 -21.00 0.29
CA PHE A 226 12.00 -22.12 -0.02
C PHE A 226 13.47 -21.70 0.07
N ASN A 227 13.75 -20.51 -0.43
CA ASN A 227 15.07 -19.86 -0.37
C ASN A 227 14.93 -18.36 -0.67
N SER A 228 16.04 -17.64 -0.81
CA SER A 228 16.03 -16.19 -1.12
C SER A 228 15.49 -15.84 -2.52
N LYS A 229 15.26 -16.82 -3.38
CA LYS A 229 14.79 -16.62 -4.77
C LYS A 229 13.39 -17.14 -5.02
N LEU A 230 12.85 -17.98 -4.16
CA LEU A 230 11.56 -18.64 -4.39
C LEU A 230 10.71 -18.65 -3.14
N THR A 231 9.51 -18.08 -3.24
CA THR A 231 8.46 -18.07 -2.23
C THR A 231 7.17 -18.61 -2.84
N ALA A 232 6.44 -19.45 -2.12
CA ALA A 232 5.08 -19.83 -2.48
C ALA A 232 4.11 -19.39 -1.41
N GLN A 233 2.86 -19.11 -1.85
CA GLN A 233 1.75 -18.86 -0.93
C GLN A 233 0.55 -19.74 -1.31
N TYR A 234 -0.20 -20.12 -0.29
CA TYR A 234 -1.51 -20.74 -0.42
C TYR A 234 -2.51 -19.98 0.44
N TRP A 235 -3.65 -19.59 -0.15
CA TRP A 235 -4.73 -18.92 0.56
C TRP A 235 -5.97 -19.81 0.60
N LEU A 236 -6.66 -19.76 1.72
CA LEU A 236 -8.00 -20.32 1.91
C LEU A 236 -8.86 -19.24 2.54
N VAL A 237 -9.73 -18.62 1.75
CA VAL A 237 -10.42 -17.38 2.10
C VAL A 237 -11.92 -17.45 1.83
N ASN A 238 -12.68 -16.52 2.40
CA ASN A 238 -14.12 -16.42 2.18
C ASN A 238 -14.49 -16.15 0.72
N GLY A 239 -13.72 -15.28 0.05
CA GLY A 239 -13.96 -14.89 -1.33
C GLY A 239 -13.27 -13.56 -1.68
N SER A 240 -13.68 -12.99 -2.80
CA SER A 240 -13.22 -11.69 -3.33
C SER A 240 -13.94 -10.55 -2.60
N ASN A 241 -13.18 -9.70 -1.90
CA ASN A 241 -13.70 -8.56 -1.14
C ASN A 241 -14.78 -8.99 -0.12
N GLN A 242 -14.58 -10.11 0.54
CA GLN A 242 -15.53 -10.69 1.52
C GLN A 242 -14.85 -10.79 2.89
N SER A 243 -15.28 -9.93 3.85
CA SER A 243 -14.91 -10.09 5.26
C SER A 243 -15.71 -11.23 5.90
N GLU A 244 -16.93 -11.45 5.43
CA GLU A 244 -17.81 -12.55 5.85
C GLU A 244 -18.23 -13.38 4.62
N ASP A 245 -18.20 -14.69 4.75
CA ASP A 245 -18.68 -15.59 3.71
C ASP A 245 -20.21 -15.51 3.60
N PHE A 246 -20.72 -15.44 2.39
CA PHE A 246 -22.16 -15.41 2.14
C PHE A 246 -22.67 -16.56 1.24
N ASN A 247 -21.81 -17.44 0.77
CA ASN A 247 -22.19 -18.57 -0.08
C ASN A 247 -21.71 -19.93 0.43
N GLY A 248 -20.92 -19.97 1.51
CA GLY A 248 -20.38 -21.17 2.11
C GLY A 248 -19.19 -21.80 1.40
N PHE A 249 -18.80 -21.28 0.22
CA PHE A 249 -17.65 -21.78 -0.52
C PHE A 249 -16.37 -21.06 -0.11
N LYS A 250 -15.30 -21.80 0.11
CA LYS A 250 -13.99 -21.22 0.39
C LYS A 250 -13.15 -21.10 -0.89
N THR A 251 -12.83 -19.88 -1.23
CA THR A 251 -11.97 -19.56 -2.36
C THR A 251 -10.52 -19.87 -2.03
N GLN A 252 -9.81 -20.34 -3.03
CA GLN A 252 -8.40 -20.73 -2.94
C GLN A 252 -7.53 -19.87 -3.88
N ALA A 253 -6.31 -19.59 -3.44
CA ALA A 253 -5.31 -19.00 -4.30
C ALA A 253 -3.94 -19.65 -4.11
N PHE A 254 -3.20 -19.75 -5.21
CA PHE A 254 -1.85 -20.28 -5.29
C PHE A 254 -0.96 -19.22 -5.91
N LEU A 255 0.04 -18.80 -5.18
CA LEU A 255 0.94 -17.71 -5.56
C LEU A 255 2.38 -18.20 -5.59
N LEU A 256 3.10 -17.82 -6.64
CA LEU A 256 4.53 -18.05 -6.77
C LEU A 256 5.24 -16.70 -6.93
N ILE A 257 6.26 -16.46 -6.11
CA ILE A 257 7.14 -15.30 -6.23
C ILE A 257 8.55 -15.81 -6.52
N ALA A 258 9.08 -15.47 -7.68
CA ALA A 258 10.42 -15.84 -8.10
C ALA A 258 11.30 -14.61 -8.29
N LYS A 259 12.56 -14.70 -7.83
CA LYS A 259 13.61 -13.69 -8.01
C LYS A 259 14.78 -14.34 -8.76
N PRO A 260 14.66 -14.52 -10.11
CA PRO A 260 15.69 -15.20 -10.89
C PRO A 260 17.03 -14.48 -10.79
N ILE A 261 17.02 -13.17 -10.78
CA ILE A 261 18.16 -12.29 -10.51
C ILE A 261 17.76 -11.20 -9.50
N LYS A 262 18.76 -10.54 -8.90
CA LYS A 262 18.53 -9.53 -7.83
C LYS A 262 17.66 -8.34 -8.26
N THR A 263 17.61 -8.05 -9.54
CA THR A 263 16.89 -6.89 -10.11
C THR A 263 15.52 -7.22 -10.67
N VAL A 264 15.13 -8.50 -10.69
CA VAL A 264 13.86 -8.95 -11.26
C VAL A 264 13.08 -9.74 -10.23
N THR A 265 11.82 -9.38 -10.04
CA THR A 265 10.84 -10.16 -9.28
C THR A 265 9.68 -10.51 -10.21
N TRP A 266 9.34 -11.78 -10.27
CA TRP A 266 8.19 -12.30 -11.01
C TRP A 266 7.18 -12.87 -10.02
N ASN A 267 5.91 -12.49 -10.18
CA ASN A 267 4.77 -13.01 -9.45
C ASN A 267 3.82 -13.71 -10.43
N ALA A 268 3.28 -14.85 -10.01
CA ALA A 268 2.24 -15.55 -10.73
C ALA A 268 1.21 -16.08 -9.74
N THR A 269 -0.07 -15.76 -9.97
CA THR A 269 -1.18 -16.13 -9.10
C THR A 269 -2.27 -16.82 -9.89
N TYR A 270 -2.76 -17.94 -9.35
CA TYR A 270 -4.00 -18.55 -9.75
C TYR A 270 -4.98 -18.51 -8.57
N TYR A 271 -6.15 -17.91 -8.81
CA TYR A 271 -7.23 -17.75 -7.84
C TYR A 271 -8.49 -18.43 -8.37
N VAL A 272 -9.19 -19.19 -7.54
CA VAL A 272 -10.41 -19.88 -7.92
C VAL A 272 -11.42 -19.93 -6.77
N GLY A 273 -12.65 -19.48 -7.06
CA GLY A 273 -13.72 -19.46 -6.08
C GLY A 273 -15.11 -19.42 -6.65
N GLN A 274 -16.08 -19.30 -5.76
CA GLN A 274 -17.45 -18.91 -6.06
C GLN A 274 -17.68 -17.53 -5.46
N GLU A 275 -18.06 -16.57 -6.30
CA GLU A 275 -18.20 -15.18 -5.87
C GLU A 275 -19.67 -14.71 -5.86
N GLY A 276 -20.60 -15.54 -6.32
CA GLY A 276 -22.03 -15.23 -6.33
C GLY A 276 -22.66 -15.34 -4.94
N ARG A 277 -23.63 -14.46 -4.64
CA ARG A 277 -24.33 -14.41 -3.35
C ARG A 277 -25.36 -15.50 -3.11
N ALA A 278 -25.99 -15.98 -4.16
CA ALA A 278 -27.09 -16.92 -4.00
C ALA A 278 -26.57 -18.34 -3.93
N PRO A 279 -27.16 -19.22 -3.11
CA PRO A 279 -27.04 -20.65 -3.30
C PRO A 279 -27.73 -21.01 -4.63
N LEU A 280 -26.98 -20.96 -5.72
CA LEU A 280 -27.45 -21.43 -7.02
C LEU A 280 -27.42 -22.97 -7.03
N ALA A 281 -28.37 -23.60 -7.71
CA ALA A 281 -28.40 -25.05 -7.82
C ALA A 281 -27.09 -25.60 -8.42
N ASP A 282 -26.51 -24.87 -9.39
CA ASP A 282 -25.28 -25.24 -10.09
C ASP A 282 -24.34 -24.01 -10.18
N PRO A 283 -23.69 -23.65 -9.07
CA PRO A 283 -22.88 -22.44 -9.05
C PRO A 283 -21.62 -22.58 -9.93
N GLY A 284 -21.38 -21.58 -10.75
CA GLY A 284 -20.18 -21.48 -11.55
C GLY A 284 -18.94 -21.11 -10.73
N ARG A 285 -17.84 -20.89 -11.41
CA ARG A 285 -16.55 -20.53 -10.80
C ARG A 285 -16.04 -19.23 -11.38
N PHE A 286 -15.39 -18.46 -10.50
CA PHE A 286 -14.54 -17.33 -10.87
C PHE A 286 -13.08 -17.79 -10.82
N HIS A 287 -12.37 -17.62 -11.94
CA HIS A 287 -10.97 -17.90 -12.06
C HIS A 287 -10.23 -16.62 -12.38
N VAL A 288 -9.10 -16.38 -11.73
CA VAL A 288 -8.17 -15.31 -12.06
C VAL A 288 -6.80 -15.91 -12.30
N PHE A 289 -6.20 -15.60 -13.43
CA PHE A 289 -4.80 -15.80 -13.75
C PHE A 289 -4.17 -14.43 -13.80
N ASP A 290 -3.37 -14.11 -12.81
CA ASP A 290 -2.64 -12.85 -12.65
C ASP A 290 -1.15 -13.12 -12.70
N THR A 291 -0.42 -12.31 -13.44
CA THR A 291 1.04 -12.36 -13.42
C THR A 291 1.63 -11.00 -13.68
N TYR A 292 2.68 -10.67 -12.92
CA TYR A 292 3.46 -9.48 -13.19
C TYR A 292 4.96 -9.70 -12.95
N ILE A 293 5.75 -8.98 -13.72
CA ILE A 293 7.19 -8.94 -13.58
C ILE A 293 7.63 -7.50 -13.28
N ASN A 294 8.44 -7.33 -12.25
CA ASN A 294 9.02 -6.04 -11.88
C ASN A 294 10.54 -6.07 -12.07
N TRP A 295 11.06 -5.05 -12.73
CA TRP A 295 12.49 -4.82 -12.89
C TRP A 295 12.92 -3.55 -12.19
N SER A 296 13.86 -3.67 -11.25
CA SER A 296 14.41 -2.55 -10.46
C SER A 296 15.93 -2.71 -10.39
N PRO A 297 16.69 -2.06 -11.27
CA PRO A 297 18.15 -2.15 -11.29
C PRO A 297 18.76 -1.47 -10.07
N ALA A 298 19.98 -1.91 -9.69
CA ALA A 298 20.65 -1.47 -8.48
C ALA A 298 20.98 0.04 -8.45
N ASN A 299 21.04 0.71 -9.60
CA ASN A 299 21.27 2.16 -9.67
C ASN A 299 20.07 3.00 -9.21
N GLY A 300 18.89 2.37 -8.99
CA GLY A 300 17.68 3.01 -8.51
C GLY A 300 17.06 4.06 -9.44
N LYS A 301 17.59 4.22 -10.66
CA LYS A 301 17.10 5.26 -11.60
C LYS A 301 15.87 4.83 -12.39
N TRP A 302 15.72 3.54 -12.63
CA TRP A 302 14.63 3.01 -13.41
C TRP A 302 13.86 1.97 -12.61
N THR A 303 12.56 1.93 -12.78
CA THR A 303 11.72 0.82 -12.34
C THR A 303 10.72 0.58 -13.45
N ALA A 304 10.58 -0.67 -13.87
CA ALA A 304 9.59 -1.05 -14.88
C ALA A 304 8.81 -2.27 -14.41
N ALA A 305 7.53 -2.34 -14.78
CA ALA A 305 6.73 -3.54 -14.57
C ALA A 305 5.85 -3.83 -15.78
N LEU A 306 5.56 -5.11 -15.96
CA LEU A 306 4.58 -5.60 -16.91
C LEU A 306 3.62 -6.52 -16.16
N GLU A 307 2.35 -6.34 -16.38
CA GLU A 307 1.24 -7.08 -15.78
C GLU A 307 0.37 -7.67 -16.90
N ALA A 308 -0.11 -8.89 -16.69
CA ALA A 308 -1.03 -9.55 -17.61
C ALA A 308 -2.04 -10.37 -16.79
N ASP A 309 -3.32 -10.17 -17.11
CA ASP A 309 -4.44 -10.73 -16.39
C ASP A 309 -5.44 -11.40 -17.32
N TYR A 310 -5.99 -12.50 -16.85
CA TYR A 310 -7.07 -13.20 -17.52
C TYR A 310 -8.06 -13.73 -16.50
N THR A 311 -9.32 -13.34 -16.64
CA THR A 311 -10.38 -13.79 -15.73
C THR A 311 -11.48 -14.52 -16.49
N ILE A 312 -12.05 -15.54 -15.85
CA ILE A 312 -13.20 -16.30 -16.33
C ILE A 312 -14.22 -16.29 -15.20
N ASN A 313 -15.39 -15.71 -15.44
CA ASN A 313 -16.48 -15.70 -14.48
C ASN A 313 -17.70 -16.44 -15.04
N ARG A 314 -18.26 -17.35 -14.26
CA ARG A 314 -19.55 -18.01 -14.50
C ARG A 314 -20.42 -17.86 -13.27
N ASN A 315 -21.64 -17.35 -13.40
CA ASN A 315 -22.59 -17.33 -12.31
C ASN A 315 -23.13 -18.75 -12.05
N ASN A 316 -23.40 -19.52 -13.10
CA ASN A 316 -23.74 -20.94 -13.01
C ASN A 316 -23.01 -21.75 -14.09
N THR A 317 -23.00 -23.10 -13.96
CA THR A 317 -22.26 -23.99 -14.86
C THR A 317 -22.85 -24.07 -16.28
N HIS A 318 -24.09 -23.66 -16.48
CA HIS A 318 -24.79 -23.71 -17.77
C HIS A 318 -24.64 -22.44 -18.60
N GLU A 319 -24.18 -21.34 -17.99
CA GLU A 319 -23.95 -20.08 -18.69
C GLU A 319 -22.59 -20.05 -19.41
N ALA A 320 -22.54 -19.32 -20.51
CA ALA A 320 -21.27 -19.01 -21.16
C ALA A 320 -20.39 -18.18 -20.22
N PRO A 321 -19.07 -18.46 -20.15
CA PRO A 321 -18.20 -17.72 -19.26
C PRO A 321 -18.04 -16.28 -19.75
N ALA A 322 -18.23 -15.35 -18.83
CA ALA A 322 -17.82 -13.97 -19.01
C ALA A 322 -16.30 -13.86 -18.81
N ARG A 323 -15.61 -13.09 -19.66
CA ARG A 323 -14.15 -12.99 -19.64
C ARG A 323 -13.72 -11.53 -19.65
N VAL A 324 -12.66 -11.24 -18.87
CA VAL A 324 -11.91 -10.00 -18.92
C VAL A 324 -10.43 -10.36 -19.06
N ASP A 325 -9.75 -9.75 -20.04
CA ASP A 325 -8.33 -10.02 -20.30
C ASP A 325 -7.59 -8.75 -20.73
N GLY A 326 -6.29 -8.74 -20.51
CA GLY A 326 -5.40 -7.66 -20.91
C GLY A 326 -4.16 -7.55 -20.03
N GLY A 327 -3.76 -6.31 -19.73
CA GLY A 327 -2.59 -6.06 -18.90
C GLY A 327 -2.18 -4.60 -18.88
N ALA A 328 -1.09 -4.33 -18.17
CA ALA A 328 -0.54 -3.01 -17.99
C ALA A 328 0.99 -2.99 -18.09
N ALA A 329 1.54 -1.87 -18.54
CA ALA A 329 2.95 -1.59 -18.57
C ALA A 329 3.24 -0.31 -17.78
N TYR A 330 4.24 -0.37 -16.91
CA TYR A 330 4.64 0.71 -16.02
C TYR A 330 6.12 1.02 -16.22
N LEU A 331 6.46 2.30 -16.24
CA LEU A 331 7.84 2.74 -16.29
C LEU A 331 8.02 3.99 -15.42
N GLN A 332 8.99 3.95 -14.53
CA GLN A 332 9.39 5.12 -13.72
C GLN A 332 10.86 5.43 -13.93
N TYR A 333 11.14 6.73 -14.04
CA TYR A 333 12.49 7.29 -14.07
C TYR A 333 12.70 8.24 -12.89
N GLN A 334 13.63 7.90 -12.01
CA GLN A 334 14.09 8.75 -10.91
C GLN A 334 15.14 9.73 -11.42
N ALA A 335 14.73 10.93 -11.80
CA ALA A 335 15.63 11.94 -12.38
C ALA A 335 16.60 12.47 -11.33
N THR A 336 16.11 12.74 -10.12
CA THR A 336 16.89 13.15 -8.95
C THR A 336 16.31 12.47 -7.69
N PRO A 337 16.97 12.49 -6.52
CA PRO A 337 16.36 11.97 -5.29
C PRO A 337 15.01 12.58 -4.93
N LYS A 338 14.68 13.76 -5.48
CA LYS A 338 13.44 14.49 -5.19
C LYS A 338 12.44 14.47 -6.34
N PHE A 339 12.82 14.10 -7.57
CA PHE A 339 11.95 14.15 -8.75
C PHE A 339 11.96 12.83 -9.49
N ALA A 340 10.75 12.29 -9.72
CA ALA A 340 10.51 11.12 -10.55
C ALA A 340 9.43 11.41 -11.61
N PHE A 341 9.54 10.71 -12.73
CA PHE A 341 8.52 10.71 -13.78
C PHE A 341 8.07 9.27 -14.02
N ALA A 342 6.78 9.07 -14.16
CA ALA A 342 6.22 7.75 -14.40
C ALA A 342 5.24 7.77 -15.56
N GLY A 343 5.18 6.67 -16.30
CA GLY A 343 4.18 6.40 -17.31
C GLY A 343 3.52 5.05 -17.06
N ARG A 344 2.22 4.97 -17.37
CA ARG A 344 1.44 3.73 -17.42
C ARG A 344 0.70 3.68 -18.73
N PHE A 345 0.65 2.50 -19.33
CA PHE A 345 -0.21 2.15 -20.44
C PHE A 345 -0.96 0.88 -20.07
N GLU A 346 -2.26 0.83 -20.37
CA GLU A 346 -3.11 -0.27 -19.98
C GLU A 346 -4.09 -0.64 -21.10
N LEU A 347 -4.40 -1.92 -21.17
CA LEU A 347 -5.41 -2.51 -22.02
C LEU A 347 -6.30 -3.44 -21.19
N LEU A 348 -7.62 -3.31 -21.32
CA LEU A 348 -8.59 -4.18 -20.69
C LEU A 348 -9.72 -4.49 -21.70
N HIS A 349 -9.88 -5.77 -22.02
CA HIS A 349 -10.98 -6.28 -22.83
C HIS A 349 -12.09 -6.81 -21.91
N ASP A 350 -13.11 -6.01 -21.67
CA ASP A 350 -14.32 -6.44 -20.94
C ASP A 350 -15.29 -7.09 -21.93
N ARG A 351 -15.14 -8.39 -22.14
CA ARG A 351 -15.89 -9.12 -23.21
C ARG A 351 -17.37 -9.32 -22.90
N ALA A 352 -17.77 -9.13 -21.66
CA ALA A 352 -19.14 -9.37 -21.21
C ALA A 352 -19.74 -8.23 -20.40
N GLY A 353 -19.00 -7.13 -20.21
CA GLY A 353 -19.48 -5.99 -19.43
C GLY A 353 -19.46 -6.22 -17.92
N ILE A 354 -18.58 -7.09 -17.42
CA ILE A 354 -18.51 -7.36 -15.96
C ILE A 354 -17.92 -6.18 -15.21
N PHE A 355 -16.91 -5.54 -15.79
CA PHE A 355 -16.20 -4.43 -15.17
C PHE A 355 -16.90 -3.09 -15.45
N SER A 356 -17.27 -2.88 -16.70
CA SER A 356 -17.71 -1.57 -17.18
C SER A 356 -19.19 -1.54 -17.58
N GLU A 357 -19.96 -2.58 -17.24
CA GLU A 357 -21.39 -2.76 -17.58
C GLU A 357 -21.68 -2.83 -19.08
N LYS A 358 -20.63 -2.81 -19.92
CA LYS A 358 -20.72 -2.92 -21.38
C LYS A 358 -19.57 -3.74 -21.92
N ALA A 359 -19.87 -4.65 -22.86
CA ALA A 359 -18.83 -5.36 -23.59
C ALA A 359 -18.03 -4.37 -24.45
N GLN A 360 -16.82 -4.07 -24.04
CA GLN A 360 -15.96 -3.07 -24.66
C GLN A 360 -14.47 -3.31 -24.46
N THR A 361 -13.66 -2.55 -25.20
CA THR A 361 -12.22 -2.49 -25.01
C THR A 361 -11.84 -1.12 -24.46
N LEU A 362 -11.22 -1.14 -23.29
CA LEU A 362 -10.69 0.03 -22.60
C LEU A 362 -9.18 0.09 -22.77
N LYS A 363 -8.66 1.30 -22.95
CA LYS A 363 -7.23 1.61 -22.95
C LYS A 363 -7.00 2.83 -22.10
N GLU A 364 -5.85 2.95 -21.49
CA GLU A 364 -5.47 4.19 -20.85
C GLU A 364 -3.99 4.50 -21.06
N PHE A 365 -3.66 5.78 -20.93
CA PHE A 365 -2.32 6.29 -20.91
C PHE A 365 -2.22 7.35 -19.83
N THR A 366 -1.27 7.18 -18.91
CA THR A 366 -1.07 8.07 -17.76
C THR A 366 0.39 8.53 -17.70
N LEU A 367 0.59 9.82 -17.46
CA LEU A 367 1.88 10.43 -17.18
C LEU A 367 1.82 11.13 -15.83
N THR A 368 2.81 10.89 -14.96
CA THR A 368 2.89 11.47 -13.62
C THR A 368 4.27 12.04 -13.35
N GLY A 369 4.31 13.30 -12.93
CA GLY A 369 5.49 13.91 -12.31
C GLY A 369 5.34 13.90 -10.79
N THR A 370 6.31 13.33 -10.09
CA THR A 370 6.33 13.26 -8.62
C THR A 370 7.46 14.12 -8.08
N ARG A 371 7.14 14.97 -7.11
CA ARG A 371 8.12 15.69 -6.30
C ARG A 371 8.02 15.22 -4.84
N THR A 372 9.12 14.67 -4.33
CA THR A 372 9.25 14.31 -2.91
C THR A 372 9.96 15.44 -2.17
N PHE A 373 9.35 15.90 -1.09
CA PHE A 373 9.89 16.90 -0.18
C PHE A 373 10.49 16.21 1.05
N ALA A 374 11.05 16.99 1.96
CA ALA A 374 11.43 16.50 3.27
C ALA A 374 10.18 16.10 4.09
N ASP A 375 10.40 15.41 5.21
CA ASP A 375 9.39 15.13 6.23
C ASP A 375 8.17 14.32 5.74
N GLY A 376 8.38 13.41 4.77
CA GLY A 376 7.32 12.51 4.33
C GLY A 376 6.21 13.19 3.53
N PHE A 377 6.53 14.16 2.69
CA PHE A 377 5.57 14.82 1.82
C PHE A 377 5.88 14.60 0.34
N GLN A 378 4.86 14.30 -0.45
CA GLN A 378 4.90 14.20 -1.91
C GLN A 378 3.80 15.03 -2.57
N ALA A 379 4.14 15.66 -3.70
CA ALA A 379 3.16 16.17 -4.66
C ALA A 379 3.28 15.36 -5.96
N LYS A 380 2.15 14.92 -6.50
CA LYS A 380 2.04 14.24 -7.79
C LYS A 380 1.16 15.05 -8.71
N LEU A 381 1.69 15.43 -9.87
CA LEU A 381 0.92 16.03 -10.96
C LEU A 381 0.77 15.00 -12.06
N GLU A 382 -0.47 14.69 -12.42
CA GLU A 382 -0.80 13.60 -13.32
C GLU A 382 -1.72 14.07 -14.44
N TYR A 383 -1.47 13.58 -15.65
CA TYR A 383 -2.40 13.59 -16.77
C TYR A 383 -2.73 12.16 -17.14
N ARG A 384 -4.02 11.85 -17.26
CA ARG A 384 -4.50 10.54 -17.71
C ARG A 384 -5.53 10.70 -18.81
N ARG A 385 -5.42 9.83 -19.82
CA ARG A 385 -6.39 9.69 -20.89
C ARG A 385 -6.87 8.26 -20.98
N ASP A 386 -8.19 8.10 -20.80
CA ASP A 386 -8.91 6.85 -20.96
C ASP A 386 -9.56 6.80 -22.34
N PHE A 387 -9.63 5.62 -22.95
CA PHE A 387 -10.28 5.37 -24.23
C PHE A 387 -11.22 4.18 -24.15
N SER A 388 -12.32 4.28 -24.88
CA SER A 388 -13.23 3.18 -25.16
C SER A 388 -13.47 3.05 -26.65
N ASN A 389 -13.66 1.83 -27.14
CA ASN A 389 -14.16 1.59 -28.49
C ASN A 389 -15.65 1.95 -28.65
N LEU A 390 -16.35 2.25 -27.55
CA LEU A 390 -17.74 2.69 -27.51
C LEU A 390 -17.86 4.14 -27.00
N PRO A 391 -18.97 4.85 -27.28
CA PRO A 391 -19.29 6.12 -26.64
C PRO A 391 -19.73 5.86 -25.18
N TYR A 392 -18.77 5.73 -24.28
CA TYR A 392 -18.96 5.27 -22.90
C TYR A 392 -18.86 6.39 -21.86
N PHE A 393 -17.88 7.29 -22.03
CA PHE A 393 -17.61 8.34 -21.05
C PHE A 393 -18.62 9.48 -21.10
N ALA A 394 -18.62 10.31 -20.07
CA ALA A 394 -19.55 11.42 -19.90
C ALA A 394 -19.83 12.17 -21.23
N THR A 395 -21.07 12.57 -21.44
CA THR A 395 -21.57 13.20 -22.67
C THR A 395 -21.45 12.33 -23.94
N GLY A 396 -21.38 11.00 -23.81
CA GLY A 396 -21.29 10.05 -24.91
C GLY A 396 -19.94 10.08 -25.65
N LYS A 397 -18.88 10.48 -25.00
CA LYS A 397 -17.53 10.48 -25.57
C LYS A 397 -16.86 9.10 -25.47
N ARG A 398 -15.90 8.88 -26.36
CA ARG A 398 -15.07 7.67 -26.36
C ARG A 398 -13.79 7.83 -25.54
N ASN A 399 -13.54 9.03 -25.03
CA ASN A 399 -12.36 9.33 -24.22
C ASN A 399 -12.73 10.16 -23.00
N GLN A 400 -11.94 10.02 -21.96
CA GLN A 400 -11.95 10.84 -20.77
C GLN A 400 -10.53 11.31 -20.50
N ASP A 401 -10.33 12.63 -20.47
CA ASP A 401 -9.06 13.26 -20.14
C ASP A 401 -9.15 13.88 -18.74
N THR A 402 -8.17 13.63 -17.89
CA THR A 402 -8.11 14.19 -16.53
C THR A 402 -6.75 14.76 -16.22
N ALA A 403 -6.72 15.87 -15.48
CA ALA A 403 -5.54 16.42 -14.84
C ALA A 403 -5.73 16.37 -13.32
N THR A 404 -4.80 15.77 -12.61
CA THR A 404 -4.91 15.54 -11.15
C THR A 404 -3.69 16.07 -10.44
N LEU A 405 -3.90 16.81 -9.35
CA LEU A 405 -2.89 17.18 -8.37
C LEU A 405 -3.16 16.40 -7.09
N GLY A 406 -2.27 15.48 -6.72
CA GLY A 406 -2.29 14.74 -5.48
C GLY A 406 -1.27 15.28 -4.48
N LEU A 407 -1.66 15.41 -3.21
CA LEU A 407 -0.82 15.83 -2.11
C LEU A 407 -0.86 14.74 -1.03
N ILE A 408 0.29 14.15 -0.75
CA ILE A 408 0.39 12.97 0.10
C ILE A 408 1.39 13.26 1.22
N TRP A 409 0.97 13.05 2.47
CA TRP A 409 1.81 13.09 3.66
C TRP A 409 1.85 11.72 4.31
N TRP A 410 3.02 11.33 4.79
CA TRP A 410 3.15 10.15 5.62
C TRP A 410 4.21 10.35 6.69
N PHE A 411 4.01 9.69 7.82
CA PHE A 411 4.96 9.66 8.93
C PHE A 411 4.86 8.33 9.67
N GLY A 412 5.91 7.95 10.39
CA GLY A 412 5.94 6.75 11.18
C GLY A 412 7.29 6.05 11.20
N GLY A 413 7.31 4.88 11.83
CA GLY A 413 8.52 4.11 12.06
C GLY A 413 8.96 3.19 10.91
N LYS A 414 8.08 2.92 9.93
CA LYS A 414 8.37 2.04 8.79
C LYS A 414 8.84 2.86 7.60
N THR A 415 10.05 2.59 7.14
CA THR A 415 10.58 3.12 5.88
C THR A 415 10.23 2.18 4.72
N GLY A 416 10.01 2.76 3.51
CA GLY A 416 9.63 2.00 2.33
C GLY A 416 8.13 1.75 2.21
N ALA A 417 7.76 0.73 1.40
CA ALA A 417 6.37 0.39 1.16
C ALA A 417 5.68 -0.23 2.38
N TRP A 418 4.38 0.02 2.51
CA TRP A 418 3.56 -0.42 3.66
C TRP A 418 2.70 -1.63 3.38
#